data_df4c310a2f5f4fc4ed1b271c1e02dd92
#
_entry.id   df4c310a2f5f4fc4ed1b271c1e02dd92
#
_cell.length_a   1.000
_cell.length_b   1.000
_cell.length_c   1.000
_cell.angle_alpha   90.00
_cell.angle_beta   90.00
_cell.angle_gamma   90.00
#
_symmetry.space_group_name_H-M   'P 1'
#
loop_
_entity.id
_entity.type
_entity.pdbx_description
1 polymer ?
#
loop_
_entity_poly.entity_id
_entity_poly.type
_entity_poly.pdbx_seq_one_letter_code
_entity_poly.pdbx_strand_id
1 'polypeptide(L)'
;TINNAVCGSTAYCGVDEAQGRLEIGRTFYDRAQWGRVVNPACKFLLLEYAFETWGMYRTAMRADSRNSRSISAITRLGATYEGTLRGFRLAPDGSRCDSMSFSIVHTDWPVVRDGLLTRIDPLRAVSQMDWDTGFDARRNSAAGDLVSDGAPED
;
A
#
# COMPACT_ATOMS: atom_id res chain seq x y z
N THR A 1 14.52 2.92 11.93
CA THR A 1 15.82 3.61 12.09
C THR A 1 16.52 3.74 10.74
N ILE A 2 17.32 4.77 10.56
CA ILE A 2 18.22 4.95 9.41
C ILE A 2 19.60 5.14 9.98
N ASN A 3 20.59 4.35 9.51
CA ASN A 3 21.96 4.35 10.04
C ASN A 3 22.01 4.21 11.57
N ASN A 4 21.15 3.34 12.13
CA ASN A 4 20.97 3.12 13.57
C ASN A 4 20.40 4.33 14.35
N ALA A 5 20.00 5.42 13.69
CA ALA A 5 19.32 6.52 14.34
C ALA A 5 17.79 6.35 14.26
N VAL A 6 17.08 6.74 15.33
CA VAL A 6 15.61 6.78 15.32
C VAL A 6 15.15 7.93 14.43
N CYS A 7 14.37 7.66 13.40
CA CYS A 7 13.87 8.67 12.45
C CYS A 7 12.35 8.86 12.51
N GLY A 8 11.66 8.19 13.43
CA GLY A 8 10.23 8.31 13.59
C GLY A 8 9.60 7.15 14.35
N SER A 9 8.28 7.17 14.44
CA SER A 9 7.48 6.14 15.08
C SER A 9 6.16 5.95 14.34
N THR A 10 5.63 4.73 14.41
CA THR A 10 4.27 4.35 14.02
C THR A 10 3.88 3.14 14.85
N ALA A 11 2.60 2.98 15.17
CA ALA A 11 2.17 1.94 16.10
C ALA A 11 0.79 1.39 15.77
N TYR A 12 0.53 0.17 16.23
CA TYR A 12 -0.82 -0.35 16.37
C TYR A 12 -1.53 0.31 17.55
N CYS A 13 -2.79 0.60 17.36
CA CYS A 13 -3.69 1.17 18.35
C CYS A 13 -5.04 0.47 18.31
N GLY A 14 -5.76 0.45 19.43
CA GLY A 14 -7.13 -0.06 19.46
C GLY A 14 -7.27 -1.47 18.89
N VAL A 15 -6.34 -2.36 19.26
CA VAL A 15 -6.35 -3.76 18.81
C VAL A 15 -7.53 -4.47 19.45
N ASP A 16 -8.35 -5.10 18.60
CA ASP A 16 -9.52 -5.90 19.00
C ASP A 16 -9.43 -7.22 18.20
N GLU A 17 -8.76 -8.19 18.80
CA GLU A 17 -8.51 -9.49 18.18
C GLU A 17 -9.81 -10.27 17.95
N ALA A 18 -10.77 -10.14 18.88
CA ALA A 18 -12.04 -10.83 18.76
C ALA A 18 -12.86 -10.38 17.55
N GLN A 19 -12.70 -9.11 17.14
CA GLN A 19 -13.32 -8.56 15.95
C GLN A 19 -12.37 -8.52 14.73
N GLY A 20 -11.14 -8.99 14.88
CA GLY A 20 -10.13 -9.00 13.82
C GLY A 20 -9.80 -7.60 13.30
N ARG A 21 -9.74 -6.59 14.16
CA ARG A 21 -9.53 -5.19 13.75
C ARG A 21 -8.51 -4.46 14.60
N LEU A 22 -7.82 -3.52 13.97
CA LEU A 22 -6.90 -2.61 14.65
C LEU A 22 -6.83 -1.26 13.91
N GLU A 23 -6.14 -0.30 14.51
CA GLU A 23 -5.78 0.96 13.88
C GLU A 23 -4.26 1.09 13.81
N ILE A 24 -3.73 1.62 12.70
CA ILE A 24 -2.34 2.07 12.61
C ILE A 24 -2.33 3.59 12.77
N GLY A 25 -1.73 4.05 13.86
CA GLY A 25 -1.71 5.46 14.24
C GLY A 25 -0.40 5.89 14.86
N ARG A 26 -0.43 7.05 15.57
CA ARG A 26 0.72 7.65 16.26
C ARG A 26 1.95 7.77 15.35
N THR A 27 1.70 8.07 14.08
CA THR A 27 2.74 8.13 13.06
C THR A 27 3.37 9.51 13.01
N PHE A 28 4.68 9.58 13.21
CA PHE A 28 5.48 10.76 12.93
C PHE A 28 6.87 10.34 12.42
N TYR A 29 7.46 11.18 11.60
CA TYR A 29 8.81 10.99 11.07
C TYR A 29 9.53 12.32 11.02
N ASP A 30 10.86 12.28 11.13
CA ASP A 30 11.72 13.44 10.89
C ASP A 30 11.39 14.09 9.53
N ARG A 31 11.51 15.43 9.48
CA ARG A 31 11.25 16.19 8.26
C ARG A 31 12.08 15.71 7.07
N ALA A 32 13.33 15.30 7.31
CA ALA A 32 14.22 14.73 6.29
C ALA A 32 13.70 13.44 5.64
N GLN A 33 12.73 12.76 6.27
CA GLN A 33 12.13 11.53 5.78
C GLN A 33 10.77 11.73 5.09
N TRP A 34 10.26 12.96 5.06
CA TRP A 34 8.99 13.24 4.42
C TRP A 34 9.06 13.04 2.90
N GLY A 35 8.03 12.42 2.34
CA GLY A 35 7.97 12.08 0.92
C GLY A 35 8.89 10.95 0.47
N ARG A 36 9.68 10.39 1.40
CA ARG A 36 10.61 9.29 1.12
C ARG A 36 9.98 7.91 1.40
N VAL A 37 10.77 6.87 1.17
CA VAL A 37 10.37 5.46 1.27
C VAL A 37 10.05 4.99 2.70
N VAL A 38 10.49 5.71 3.74
CA VAL A 38 10.37 5.27 5.14
C VAL A 38 8.91 5.02 5.55
N ASN A 39 8.01 5.96 5.27
CA ASN A 39 6.59 5.78 5.63
C ASN A 39 5.93 4.61 4.89
N PRO A 40 6.01 4.49 3.54
CA PRO A 40 5.46 3.31 2.86
C PRO A 40 6.11 2.00 3.30
N ALA A 41 7.41 1.95 3.57
CA ALA A 41 8.09 0.75 4.06
C ALA A 41 7.59 0.33 5.46
N CYS A 42 7.49 1.27 6.41
CA CYS A 42 6.94 0.98 7.73
C CYS A 42 5.47 0.55 7.66
N LYS A 43 4.67 1.17 6.78
CA LYS A 43 3.27 0.78 6.59
C LYS A 43 3.14 -0.59 5.96
N PHE A 44 4.00 -0.92 4.99
CA PHE A 44 4.05 -2.26 4.42
C PHE A 44 4.28 -3.31 5.49
N LEU A 45 5.33 -3.18 6.32
CA LEU A 45 5.64 -4.13 7.37
C LEU A 45 4.52 -4.30 8.40
N LEU A 46 3.88 -3.20 8.81
CA LEU A 46 2.77 -3.26 9.76
C LEU A 46 1.53 -3.91 9.14
N LEU A 47 1.19 -3.58 7.89
CA LEU A 47 0.03 -4.15 7.20
C LEU A 47 0.24 -5.63 6.88
N GLU A 48 1.42 -6.01 6.40
CA GLU A 48 1.80 -7.41 6.13
C GLU A 48 1.67 -8.24 7.40
N TYR A 49 2.25 -7.79 8.51
CA TYR A 49 2.12 -8.50 9.78
C TYR A 49 0.67 -8.59 10.26
N ALA A 50 -0.09 -7.49 10.16
CA ALA A 50 -1.49 -7.48 10.59
C ALA A 50 -2.36 -8.44 9.79
N PHE A 51 -2.23 -8.48 8.45
CA PHE A 51 -3.08 -9.31 7.60
C PHE A 51 -2.57 -10.75 7.45
N GLU A 52 -1.25 -10.94 7.26
CA GLU A 52 -0.70 -12.25 6.90
C GLU A 52 -0.26 -13.07 8.13
N THR A 53 0.19 -12.42 9.19
CA THR A 53 0.67 -13.12 10.40
C THR A 53 -0.36 -13.12 11.51
N TRP A 54 -0.98 -11.96 11.78
CA TRP A 54 -1.93 -11.82 12.89
C TRP A 54 -3.37 -12.16 12.48
N GLY A 55 -3.67 -12.26 11.18
CA GLY A 55 -4.98 -12.64 10.68
C GLY A 55 -6.06 -11.57 10.89
N MET A 56 -5.68 -10.30 11.00
CA MET A 56 -6.64 -9.21 11.13
C MET A 56 -7.46 -9.06 9.85
N TYR A 57 -8.74 -8.80 10.00
CA TYR A 57 -9.63 -8.55 8.87
C TYR A 57 -9.59 -7.10 8.40
N ARG A 58 -9.34 -6.16 9.32
CA ARG A 58 -9.45 -4.72 9.06
C ARG A 58 -8.38 -3.91 9.78
N THR A 59 -7.76 -3.01 9.03
CA THR A 59 -6.84 -1.99 9.55
C THR A 59 -7.40 -0.60 9.27
N ALA A 60 -7.65 0.17 10.32
CA ALA A 60 -8.10 1.56 10.22
C ALA A 60 -6.92 2.53 10.30
N MET A 61 -7.09 3.71 9.71
CA MET A 61 -6.19 4.86 9.85
C MET A 61 -7.02 6.15 9.92
N ARG A 62 -6.58 7.11 10.73
CA ARG A 62 -7.27 8.40 10.87
C ARG A 62 -6.31 9.56 10.74
N ALA A 63 -6.81 10.67 10.23
CA ALA A 63 -6.09 11.93 10.15
C ALA A 63 -7.02 13.10 10.53
N ASP A 64 -6.44 14.13 11.14
CA ASP A 64 -7.12 15.43 11.30
C ASP A 64 -7.49 15.96 9.92
N SER A 65 -8.74 16.40 9.72
CA SER A 65 -9.24 16.90 8.44
C SER A 65 -8.45 18.10 7.87
N ARG A 66 -7.73 18.81 8.74
CA ARG A 66 -6.84 19.92 8.37
C ARG A 66 -5.44 19.46 7.94
N ASN A 67 -5.09 18.17 8.18
CA ASN A 67 -3.78 17.62 7.86
C ASN A 67 -3.77 16.97 6.47
N SER A 68 -3.77 17.80 5.42
CA SER A 68 -3.78 17.36 4.02
C SER A 68 -2.62 16.41 3.68
N ARG A 69 -1.44 16.60 4.30
CA ARG A 69 -0.31 15.72 4.09
C ARG A 69 -0.55 14.31 4.63
N SER A 70 -1.11 14.18 5.84
CA SER A 70 -1.45 12.87 6.40
C SER A 70 -2.54 12.18 5.59
N ILE A 71 -3.58 12.92 5.20
CA ILE A 71 -4.66 12.44 4.34
C ILE A 71 -4.08 11.91 3.02
N SER A 72 -3.27 12.72 2.33
CA SER A 72 -2.63 12.30 1.08
C SER A 72 -1.71 11.08 1.26
N ALA A 73 -1.01 10.97 2.40
CA ALA A 73 -0.17 9.81 2.67
C ALA A 73 -1.01 8.54 2.84
N ILE A 74 -2.13 8.60 3.58
CA ILE A 74 -3.05 7.47 3.80
C ILE A 74 -3.73 7.06 2.48
N THR A 75 -4.23 8.02 1.70
CA THR A 75 -4.85 7.74 0.40
C THR A 75 -3.88 7.05 -0.56
N ARG A 76 -2.62 7.51 -0.59
CA ARG A 76 -1.58 6.88 -1.43
C ARG A 76 -1.16 5.48 -0.99
N LEU A 77 -1.53 5.02 0.21
CA LEU A 77 -1.37 3.61 0.60
C LEU A 77 -2.42 2.70 -0.06
N GLY A 78 -3.47 3.28 -0.64
CA GLY A 78 -4.61 2.54 -1.17
C GLY A 78 -5.76 2.36 -0.16
N ALA A 79 -5.74 3.10 0.96
CA ALA A 79 -6.81 3.04 1.95
C ALA A 79 -8.08 3.73 1.44
N THR A 80 -9.23 3.09 1.66
CA THR A 80 -10.55 3.60 1.31
C THR A 80 -11.03 4.62 2.34
N TYR A 81 -11.50 5.77 1.89
CA TYR A 81 -12.14 6.77 2.75
C TYR A 81 -13.55 6.31 3.16
N GLU A 82 -13.86 6.40 4.46
CA GLU A 82 -15.14 5.93 5.01
C GLU A 82 -16.02 7.04 5.57
N GLY A 83 -15.45 8.21 5.82
CA GLY A 83 -16.21 9.33 6.34
C GLY A 83 -15.43 10.24 7.28
N THR A 84 -16.11 11.28 7.74
CA THR A 84 -15.56 12.27 8.69
C THR A 84 -16.30 12.21 10.01
N LEU A 85 -15.56 11.99 11.09
CA LEU A 85 -16.04 12.04 12.47
C LEU A 85 -15.92 13.48 12.95
N ARG A 86 -17.06 14.17 13.08
CA ARG A 86 -17.09 15.59 13.45
C ARG A 86 -16.74 15.80 14.91
N GLY A 87 -15.90 16.78 15.22
CA GLY A 87 -15.50 17.16 16.58
C GLY A 87 -14.85 16.02 17.36
N PHE A 88 -14.27 15.03 16.68
CA PHE A 88 -13.85 13.76 17.27
C PHE A 88 -12.73 13.89 18.29
N ARG A 89 -11.82 14.84 18.11
CA ARG A 89 -10.67 15.01 19.00
C ARG A 89 -10.42 16.46 19.36
N LEU A 90 -9.69 16.68 20.46
CA LEU A 90 -9.15 17.98 20.82
C LEU A 90 -7.77 18.15 20.17
N ALA A 91 -7.55 19.30 19.55
CA ALA A 91 -6.25 19.75 19.16
C ALA A 91 -5.45 20.29 20.37
N PRO A 92 -4.12 20.45 20.27
CA PRO A 92 -3.30 20.98 21.36
C PRO A 92 -3.71 22.39 21.84
N ASP A 93 -4.36 23.16 20.98
CA ASP A 93 -4.88 24.51 21.28
C ASP A 93 -6.26 24.49 21.95
N GLY A 94 -6.80 23.29 22.27
CA GLY A 94 -8.11 23.10 22.87
C GLY A 94 -9.29 23.15 21.90
N SER A 95 -9.07 23.45 20.62
CA SER A 95 -10.13 23.45 19.62
C SER A 95 -10.59 22.03 19.28
N ARG A 96 -11.88 21.87 18.93
CA ARG A 96 -12.38 20.60 18.37
C ARG A 96 -12.00 20.49 16.91
N CYS A 97 -11.57 19.30 16.52
CA CYS A 97 -11.24 19.00 15.13
C CYS A 97 -11.90 17.70 14.66
N ASP A 98 -12.23 17.68 13.38
CA ASP A 98 -12.79 16.53 12.70
C ASP A 98 -11.68 15.54 12.34
N SER A 99 -12.00 14.25 12.35
CA SER A 99 -11.09 13.20 11.93
C SER A 99 -11.66 12.48 10.72
N MET A 100 -10.89 12.44 9.64
CA MET A 100 -11.18 11.62 8.48
C MET A 100 -10.75 10.18 8.76
N SER A 101 -11.66 9.23 8.52
CA SER A 101 -11.47 7.79 8.73
C SER A 101 -11.23 7.09 7.40
N PHE A 102 -10.25 6.20 7.40
CA PHE A 102 -9.87 5.36 6.26
C PHE A 102 -9.66 3.93 6.74
N SER A 103 -9.80 2.98 5.82
CA SER A 103 -9.48 1.59 6.11
C SER A 103 -8.88 0.85 4.93
N ILE A 104 -8.22 -0.25 5.25
CA ILE A 104 -7.85 -1.34 4.35
C ILE A 104 -8.45 -2.58 4.97
N VAL A 105 -9.22 -3.37 4.21
CA VAL A 105 -9.73 -4.66 4.64
C VAL A 105 -8.93 -5.79 4.02
N HIS A 106 -9.07 -7.00 4.56
CA HIS A 106 -8.30 -8.17 4.10
C HIS A 106 -8.40 -8.40 2.58
N THR A 107 -9.57 -8.17 2.00
CA THR A 107 -9.78 -8.32 0.54
C THR A 107 -9.06 -7.27 -0.31
N ASP A 108 -8.74 -6.11 0.25
CA ASP A 108 -8.00 -5.04 -0.44
C ASP A 108 -6.49 -5.28 -0.38
N TRP A 109 -6.04 -6.08 0.61
CA TRP A 109 -4.62 -6.23 0.92
C TRP A 109 -3.74 -6.64 -0.27
N PRO A 110 -4.12 -7.63 -1.11
CA PRO A 110 -3.26 -8.01 -2.24
C PRO A 110 -2.92 -6.82 -3.16
N VAL A 111 -3.89 -6.00 -3.50
CA VAL A 111 -3.70 -4.82 -4.37
C VAL A 111 -2.88 -3.75 -3.67
N VAL A 112 -3.16 -3.48 -2.40
CA VAL A 112 -2.42 -2.51 -1.57
C VAL A 112 -0.97 -2.96 -1.39
N ARG A 113 -0.74 -4.24 -1.14
CA ARG A 113 0.59 -4.85 -1.00
C ARG A 113 1.45 -4.63 -2.25
N ASP A 114 0.91 -4.96 -3.42
CA ASP A 114 1.64 -4.83 -4.67
C ASP A 114 1.97 -3.35 -4.99
N GLY A 115 1.02 -2.45 -4.75
CA GLY A 115 1.24 -1.01 -4.87
C GLY A 115 2.32 -0.48 -3.91
N LEU A 116 2.38 -0.99 -2.68
CA LEU A 116 3.41 -0.63 -1.71
C LEU A 116 4.77 -1.19 -2.10
N LEU A 117 4.85 -2.45 -2.53
CA LEU A 117 6.10 -3.06 -2.99
C LEU A 117 6.70 -2.30 -4.16
N THR A 118 5.90 -1.92 -5.15
CA THR A 118 6.33 -1.08 -6.28
C THR A 118 6.93 0.26 -5.84
N ARG A 119 6.42 0.84 -4.77
CA ARG A 119 6.91 2.12 -4.23
C ARG A 119 8.17 1.98 -3.37
N ILE A 120 8.35 0.83 -2.72
CA ILE A 120 9.49 0.55 -1.83
C ILE A 120 10.68 0.08 -2.65
N ASP A 121 10.45 -0.75 -3.66
CA ASP A 121 11.46 -1.29 -4.55
C ASP A 121 11.09 -1.00 -6.02
N PRO A 122 11.47 0.18 -6.55
CA PRO A 122 11.18 0.55 -7.93
C PRO A 122 11.80 -0.40 -8.97
N LEU A 123 12.89 -1.11 -8.63
CA LEU A 123 13.53 -2.08 -9.53
C LEU A 123 12.66 -3.32 -9.75
N ARG A 124 11.85 -3.69 -8.76
CA ARG A 124 10.90 -4.80 -8.88
C ARG A 124 9.77 -4.51 -9.87
N ALA A 125 9.36 -3.24 -9.98
CA ALA A 125 8.36 -2.80 -10.96
C ALA A 125 8.87 -2.97 -12.40
N VAL A 126 10.14 -2.70 -12.65
CA VAL A 126 10.76 -2.85 -13.99
C VAL A 126 10.85 -4.32 -14.38
N SER A 127 11.22 -5.22 -13.46
CA SER A 127 11.32 -6.66 -13.75
C SER A 127 9.98 -7.32 -14.05
N GLN A 128 8.87 -6.84 -13.48
CA GLN A 128 7.52 -7.32 -13.82
C GLN A 128 7.06 -6.84 -15.20
N MET A 129 7.38 -5.60 -15.59
CA MET A 129 7.06 -5.08 -16.93
C MET A 129 7.78 -5.85 -18.04
N ASP A 130 9.03 -6.28 -17.82
CA ASP A 130 9.80 -7.05 -18.82
C ASP A 130 9.25 -8.46 -19.06
N TRP A 131 8.59 -9.08 -18.06
CA TRP A 131 7.96 -10.38 -18.22
C TRP A 131 6.65 -10.32 -19.00
N ASP A 132 5.82 -9.30 -18.79
CA ASP A 132 4.52 -9.16 -19.47
C ASP A 132 4.70 -8.77 -20.96
N THR A 133 5.71 -7.97 -21.28
CA THR A 133 6.02 -7.60 -22.67
C THR A 133 6.83 -8.67 -23.42
N GLY A 134 7.62 -9.50 -22.74
CA GLY A 134 8.43 -10.57 -23.34
C GLY A 134 7.64 -11.83 -23.69
N PHE A 135 6.47 -12.05 -23.10
CA PHE A 135 5.68 -13.26 -23.36
C PHE A 135 4.78 -13.16 -24.59
N ASP A 136 4.36 -11.95 -24.95
CA ASP A 136 3.52 -11.73 -26.16
C ASP A 136 4.33 -11.73 -27.45
N ALA A 137 5.62 -11.37 -27.42
CA ALA A 137 6.47 -11.38 -28.60
C ALA A 137 6.84 -12.79 -29.13
N ARG A 138 6.74 -13.82 -28.29
CA ARG A 138 7.06 -15.22 -28.69
C ARG A 138 5.87 -16.02 -29.18
N ARG A 139 4.65 -15.55 -29.04
CA ARG A 139 3.46 -16.22 -29.59
C ARG A 139 3.20 -15.86 -31.05
N ASN A 140 3.75 -14.76 -31.58
CA ASN A 140 3.52 -14.33 -32.94
C ASN A 140 4.59 -14.79 -33.94
N SER A 141 5.71 -15.40 -33.50
CA SER A 141 6.76 -15.86 -34.43
C SER A 141 6.66 -17.36 -34.78
N ALA A 142 5.74 -18.11 -34.14
CA ALA A 142 5.57 -19.56 -34.37
C ALA A 142 4.40 -19.93 -35.30
N ALA A 143 3.69 -18.93 -35.86
CA ALA A 143 2.52 -19.17 -36.72
C ALA A 143 2.77 -18.87 -38.21
N GLY A 144 4.03 -18.66 -38.63
CA GLY A 144 4.38 -18.16 -39.97
C GLY A 144 5.07 -19.10 -40.94
N ASP A 145 5.38 -20.36 -40.57
CA ASP A 145 6.09 -21.27 -41.50
C ASP A 145 5.47 -22.67 -41.54
N LEU A 146 4.36 -22.80 -42.24
CA LEU A 146 3.90 -24.10 -42.75
C LEU A 146 2.87 -23.91 -43.87
N VAL A 147 3.30 -23.41 -45.03
CA VAL A 147 2.68 -23.72 -46.35
C VAL A 147 3.71 -23.54 -47.43
N SER A 148 4.28 -24.58 -47.95
CA SER A 148 4.58 -24.85 -49.36
C SER A 148 5.54 -26.03 -49.47
N ASP A 149 5.04 -27.09 -50.02
CA ASP A 149 5.71 -28.01 -50.99
C ASP A 149 4.71 -29.14 -51.25
N GLY A 150 4.10 -29.22 -52.41
CA GLY A 150 4.70 -29.68 -53.59
C GLY A 150 4.15 -31.07 -53.86
N ALA A 151 3.04 -31.21 -54.62
CA ALA A 151 2.61 -32.50 -55.19
C ALA A 151 3.49 -32.77 -56.42
N PRO A 152 3.92 -34.02 -56.70
CA PRO A 152 4.20 -34.49 -58.05
C PRO A 152 3.00 -35.31 -58.60
N GLU A 153 2.71 -34.99 -59.84
CA GLU A 153 1.91 -35.78 -60.76
C GLU A 153 2.58 -37.15 -61.03
N ASP A 154 1.79 -38.21 -60.98
CA ASP A 154 1.60 -39.25 -61.99
C ASP A 154 0.51 -40.19 -61.57
#